data_1c1f6122c9998c6ee9d38a4bae297194
#
_entry.id   1c1f6122c9998c6ee9d38a4bae297194
#
_cell.length_a   1.000
_cell.length_b   1.000
_cell.length_c   1.000
_cell.angle_alpha   90.00
_cell.angle_beta   90.00
_cell.angle_gamma   90.00
#
_symmetry.space_group_name_H-M   'P 1'
#
loop_
_entity.id
_entity.type
_entity.pdbx_description
1 polymer ?
#
loop_
_entity_poly.entity_id
_entity_poly.type
_entity_poly.pdbx_seq_one_letter_code
_entity_poly.pdbx_strand_id
1 'polypeptide(L)'
;MALYDAGGKHLIVVGTDEPVYTNMLPGFAYHRELLAMTYAGLPPIDVLKAATINGAMALGVADRLGSLESGKSADLLVVKGNPLDDIKAARNIRFVMKAGQIHNSEELLRLAEGKIGPAGPADHRDWTFQVKPLRD
;
A
#
# COMPACT_ATOMS: atom_id res chain seq x y z
N MET A 1 8.91 14.96 -11.32
CA MET A 1 9.43 15.72 -10.16
C MET A 1 8.98 17.19 -10.12
N ALA A 2 8.62 17.85 -11.24
CA ALA A 2 8.30 19.29 -11.25
C ALA A 2 7.28 19.75 -10.16
N LEU A 3 6.17 19.04 -9.97
CA LEU A 3 5.20 19.34 -8.92
C LEU A 3 5.82 19.20 -7.51
N TYR A 4 6.59 18.15 -7.28
CA TYR A 4 7.27 17.90 -6.01
C TYR A 4 8.28 19.00 -5.68
N ASP A 5 9.13 19.35 -6.65
CA ASP A 5 10.17 20.38 -6.52
C ASP A 5 9.57 21.79 -6.32
N ALA A 6 8.38 22.03 -6.87
CA ALA A 6 7.60 23.26 -6.65
C ALA A 6 6.89 23.32 -5.28
N GLY A 7 7.15 22.36 -4.36
CA GLY A 7 6.52 22.32 -3.03
C GLY A 7 5.18 21.60 -2.98
N GLY A 8 4.72 21.01 -4.08
CA GLY A 8 3.44 20.31 -4.21
C GLY A 8 3.41 18.88 -3.66
N LYS A 9 4.39 18.46 -2.85
CA LYS A 9 4.50 17.10 -2.34
C LYS A 9 3.27 16.63 -1.55
N HIS A 10 2.57 17.52 -0.89
CA HIS A 10 1.34 17.23 -0.14
C HIS A 10 0.12 16.97 -1.05
N LEU A 11 0.20 17.29 -2.33
CA LEU A 11 -0.82 17.02 -3.35
C LEU A 11 -0.64 15.65 -4.03
N ILE A 12 0.48 14.98 -3.78
CA ILE A 12 0.77 13.66 -4.35
C ILE A 12 0.12 12.60 -3.45
N VAL A 13 -0.69 11.74 -4.06
CA VAL A 13 -1.32 10.58 -3.42
C VAL A 13 -0.97 9.31 -4.18
N VAL A 14 -1.04 8.16 -3.50
CA VAL A 14 -0.86 6.85 -4.14
C VAL A 14 -2.13 6.46 -4.88
N GLY A 15 -1.99 5.96 -6.11
CA GLY A 15 -3.08 5.43 -6.91
C GLY A 15 -2.59 4.37 -7.87
N THR A 16 -3.13 3.16 -7.79
CA THR A 16 -2.69 2.01 -8.59
C THR A 16 -3.48 1.79 -9.86
N ASP A 17 -4.67 2.38 -9.94
CA ASP A 17 -5.64 2.17 -11.03
C ASP A 17 -6.03 0.67 -11.22
N GLU A 18 -5.94 -0.11 -10.14
CA GLU A 18 -6.31 -1.52 -10.13
C GLU A 18 -7.83 -1.71 -9.99
N PRO A 19 -8.39 -2.72 -10.67
CA PRO A 19 -7.79 -3.70 -11.60
C PRO A 19 -7.81 -3.26 -13.07
N VAL A 20 -8.07 -2.00 -13.35
CA VAL A 20 -8.27 -1.47 -14.71
C VAL A 20 -6.93 -1.26 -15.40
N TYR A 21 -6.76 -1.84 -16.59
CA TYR A 21 -5.58 -1.71 -17.46
C TYR A 21 -4.25 -2.25 -16.93
N THR A 22 -4.22 -2.84 -15.75
CA THR A 22 -2.99 -3.40 -15.18
C THR A 22 -3.15 -4.89 -14.92
N ASN A 23 -2.06 -5.64 -15.11
CA ASN A 23 -1.99 -7.07 -14.84
C ASN A 23 -1.48 -7.34 -13.43
N MET A 24 -1.87 -6.52 -12.46
CA MET A 24 -1.44 -6.64 -11.08
C MET A 24 -2.60 -7.00 -10.16
N LEU A 25 -2.32 -7.83 -9.17
CA LEU A 25 -3.32 -8.21 -8.18
C LEU A 25 -3.60 -7.06 -7.22
N PRO A 26 -4.87 -6.79 -6.90
CA PRO A 26 -5.25 -5.84 -5.86
C PRO A 26 -4.47 -6.08 -4.55
N GLY A 27 -4.03 -5.02 -3.91
CA GLY A 27 -3.17 -5.08 -2.72
C GLY A 27 -1.69 -5.19 -3.06
N PHE A 28 -1.30 -6.09 -3.96
CA PHE A 28 0.09 -6.22 -4.41
C PHE A 28 0.55 -5.01 -5.22
N ALA A 29 -0.32 -4.51 -6.08
CA ALA A 29 -0.10 -3.31 -6.88
C ALA A 29 0.28 -2.10 -6.02
N TYR A 30 -0.34 -1.97 -4.85
CA TYR A 30 -0.06 -0.87 -3.94
C TYR A 30 1.41 -0.82 -3.51
N HIS A 31 2.00 -1.96 -3.15
CA HIS A 31 3.42 -2.01 -2.78
C HIS A 31 4.36 -1.74 -3.95
N ARG A 32 3.96 -2.12 -5.17
CA ARG A 32 4.72 -1.78 -6.39
C ARG A 32 4.67 -0.29 -6.69
N GLU A 33 3.54 0.35 -6.45
CA GLU A 33 3.38 1.79 -6.61
C GLU A 33 4.29 2.55 -5.63
N LEU A 34 4.34 2.15 -4.35
CA LEU A 34 5.27 2.75 -3.39
C LEU A 34 6.73 2.66 -3.88
N LEU A 35 7.11 1.51 -4.44
CA LEU A 35 8.45 1.29 -4.98
C LEU A 35 8.70 2.14 -6.22
N ALA A 36 7.74 2.23 -7.14
CA ALA A 36 7.83 3.04 -8.35
C ALA A 36 8.01 4.53 -8.01
N MET A 37 7.30 5.03 -7.00
CA MET A 37 7.45 6.41 -6.53
C MET A 37 8.88 6.68 -6.00
N THR A 38 9.49 5.72 -5.28
CA THR A 38 10.88 5.88 -4.84
C THR A 38 11.87 5.85 -6.01
N TYR A 39 11.65 4.99 -7.01
CA TYR A 39 12.46 4.99 -8.24
C TYR A 39 12.29 6.27 -9.06
N ALA A 40 11.14 6.91 -8.97
CA ALA A 40 10.94 8.24 -9.55
C ALA A 40 11.65 9.37 -8.77
N GLY A 41 12.30 9.03 -7.65
CA GLY A 41 13.12 9.96 -6.86
C GLY A 41 12.44 10.54 -5.63
N LEU A 42 11.23 10.08 -5.25
CA LEU A 42 10.60 10.55 -4.01
C LEU A 42 11.26 9.87 -2.80
N PRO A 43 11.61 10.62 -1.75
CA PRO A 43 12.08 10.04 -0.50
C PRO A 43 11.03 9.11 0.14
N PRO A 44 11.42 7.98 0.76
CA PRO A 44 10.47 7.04 1.36
C PRO A 44 9.47 7.69 2.33
N ILE A 45 9.89 8.67 3.10
CA ILE A 45 8.99 9.40 4.02
C ILE A 45 7.85 10.12 3.28
N ASP A 46 8.13 10.72 2.12
CA ASP A 46 7.11 11.43 1.35
C ASP A 46 6.22 10.44 0.57
N VAL A 47 6.76 9.28 0.15
CA VAL A 47 5.97 8.17 -0.37
C VAL A 47 5.00 7.63 0.70
N LEU A 48 5.44 7.43 1.93
CA LEU A 48 4.56 7.01 3.03
C LEU A 48 3.49 8.06 3.35
N LYS A 49 3.82 9.36 3.29
CA LYS A 49 2.82 10.42 3.43
C LYS A 49 1.80 10.42 2.30
N ALA A 50 2.25 10.20 1.05
CA ALA A 50 1.37 10.05 -0.10
C ALA A 50 0.41 8.86 0.07
N ALA A 51 0.87 7.80 0.72
CA ALA A 51 0.12 6.59 1.01
C ALA A 51 -0.82 6.70 2.23
N THR A 52 -0.76 7.77 2.99
CA THR A 52 -1.49 7.93 4.25
C THR A 52 -2.15 9.30 4.36
N ILE A 53 -1.47 10.25 4.98
CA ILE A 53 -2.08 11.56 5.33
C ILE A 53 -2.47 12.39 4.11
N ASN A 54 -1.72 12.34 3.01
CA ASN A 54 -2.08 13.10 1.82
C ASN A 54 -3.40 12.59 1.21
N GLY A 55 -3.60 11.25 1.17
CA GLY A 55 -4.86 10.64 0.75
C GLY A 55 -6.02 11.06 1.67
N ALA A 56 -5.79 11.07 2.98
CA ALA A 56 -6.79 11.52 3.94
C ALA A 56 -7.16 13.00 3.77
N MET A 57 -6.17 13.86 3.46
CA MET A 57 -6.42 15.27 3.13
C MET A 57 -7.22 15.42 1.84
N ALA A 58 -6.86 14.68 0.80
CA ALA A 58 -7.58 14.72 -0.48
C ALA A 58 -9.05 14.28 -0.35
N LEU A 59 -9.33 13.37 0.56
CA LEU A 59 -10.70 12.88 0.86
C LEU A 59 -11.44 13.74 1.91
N GLY A 60 -10.80 14.75 2.50
CA GLY A 60 -11.40 15.59 3.54
C GLY A 60 -11.63 14.88 4.87
N VAL A 61 -10.82 13.86 5.20
CA VAL A 61 -10.96 13.05 6.42
C VAL A 61 -9.69 13.03 7.29
N ALA A 62 -8.77 13.97 7.06
CA ALA A 62 -7.50 14.04 7.76
C ALA A 62 -7.63 14.34 9.27
N ASP A 63 -8.75 14.85 9.71
CA ASP A 63 -9.12 15.02 11.13
C ASP A 63 -9.28 13.68 11.86
N ARG A 64 -9.61 12.61 11.13
CA ARG A 64 -9.92 11.28 11.69
C ARG A 64 -8.96 10.17 11.26
N LEU A 65 -8.28 10.31 10.12
CA LEU A 65 -7.47 9.28 9.47
C LEU A 65 -6.14 9.82 8.96
N GLY A 66 -5.24 8.92 8.58
CA GLY A 66 -4.02 9.19 7.82
C GLY A 66 -2.79 9.49 8.65
N SER A 67 -2.90 9.66 9.97
CA SER A 67 -1.77 9.81 10.89
C SER A 67 -2.04 9.17 12.23
N LEU A 68 -0.98 8.90 13.00
CA LEU A 68 -1.06 8.32 14.34
C LEU A 68 -1.06 9.47 15.37
N GLU A 69 -2.27 9.90 15.73
CA GLU A 69 -2.50 10.99 16.66
C GLU A 69 -3.65 10.64 17.62
N SER A 70 -3.58 11.16 18.86
CA SER A 70 -4.67 10.98 19.82
C SER A 70 -5.97 11.56 19.27
N GLY A 71 -7.06 10.80 19.42
CA GLY A 71 -8.39 11.18 18.93
C GLY A 71 -8.71 10.73 17.50
N LYS A 72 -7.72 10.21 16.74
CA LYS A 72 -7.97 9.61 15.42
C LYS A 72 -8.33 8.13 15.53
N SER A 73 -8.90 7.60 14.45
CA SER A 73 -9.20 6.17 14.32
C SER A 73 -7.92 5.35 14.48
N ALA A 74 -8.00 4.27 15.25
CA ALA A 74 -6.90 3.34 15.44
C ALA A 74 -6.77 2.40 14.23
N ASP A 75 -6.40 2.98 13.08
CA ASP A 75 -6.10 2.32 11.82
C ASP A 75 -4.60 2.39 11.57
N LEU A 76 -3.90 1.27 11.69
CA LEU A 76 -2.44 1.24 11.52
C LEU A 76 -1.93 -0.11 11.00
N LEU A 77 -0.73 -0.09 10.44
CA LEU A 77 0.04 -1.27 10.06
C LEU A 77 1.28 -1.36 10.94
N VAL A 78 1.59 -2.56 11.40
CA VAL A 78 2.91 -2.85 11.98
C VAL A 78 3.68 -3.73 11.01
N VAL A 79 4.85 -3.26 10.60
CA VAL A 79 5.71 -3.92 9.63
C VAL A 79 7.02 -4.34 10.27
N LYS A 80 7.66 -5.38 9.73
CA LYS A 80 9.01 -5.79 10.10
C LYS A 80 10.02 -5.07 9.21
N GLY A 81 10.99 -4.38 9.83
CA GLY A 81 11.99 -3.57 9.15
C GLY A 81 11.64 -2.07 9.18
N ASN A 82 12.45 -1.28 8.52
CA ASN A 82 12.27 0.18 8.46
C ASN A 82 11.95 0.63 7.04
N PRO A 83 10.69 0.99 6.72
CA PRO A 83 10.33 1.45 5.38
C PRO A 83 10.90 2.83 5.02
N LEU A 84 11.51 3.55 5.97
CA LEU A 84 12.23 4.79 5.69
C LEU A 84 13.62 4.53 5.09
N ASP A 85 14.23 3.38 5.41
CA ASP A 85 15.51 2.94 4.85
C ASP A 85 15.31 2.19 3.52
N ASP A 86 14.31 1.31 3.49
CA ASP A 86 13.89 0.57 2.30
C ASP A 86 12.36 0.47 2.25
N ILE A 87 11.75 1.12 1.28
CA ILE A 87 10.28 1.14 1.11
C ILE A 87 9.71 -0.27 0.95
N LYS A 88 10.50 -1.24 0.47
CA LYS A 88 10.09 -2.65 0.36
C LYS A 88 9.70 -3.26 1.70
N ALA A 89 10.23 -2.74 2.82
CA ALA A 89 9.84 -3.19 4.15
C ALA A 89 8.35 -2.95 4.47
N ALA A 90 7.70 -2.01 3.81
CA ALA A 90 6.27 -1.72 3.99
C ALA A 90 5.37 -2.94 3.68
N ARG A 91 5.85 -3.91 2.89
CA ARG A 91 5.10 -5.14 2.59
C ARG A 91 5.24 -6.24 3.64
N ASN A 92 6.21 -6.12 4.56
CA ASN A 92 6.47 -7.11 5.60
C ASN A 92 5.51 -6.92 6.79
N ILE A 93 4.22 -7.00 6.52
CA ILE A 93 3.16 -6.70 7.49
C ILE A 93 3.10 -7.79 8.55
N ARG A 94 3.21 -7.42 9.83
CA ARG A 94 3.01 -8.32 10.97
C ARG A 94 1.55 -8.40 11.38
N PHE A 95 0.92 -7.24 11.52
CA PHE A 95 -0.51 -7.15 11.77
C PHE A 95 -1.07 -5.82 11.27
N VAL A 96 -2.36 -5.83 11.06
CA VAL A 96 -3.19 -4.69 10.70
C VAL A 96 -4.09 -4.39 11.88
N MET A 97 -4.19 -3.11 12.25
CA MET A 97 -5.25 -2.66 13.16
C MET A 97 -6.25 -1.85 12.36
N LYS A 98 -7.53 -2.18 12.50
CA LYS A 98 -8.65 -1.48 11.89
C LYS A 98 -9.68 -1.14 12.95
N ALA A 99 -9.96 0.15 13.13
CA ALA A 99 -10.88 0.64 14.16
C ALA A 99 -10.59 0.05 15.57
N GLY A 100 -9.30 -0.09 15.93
CA GLY A 100 -8.82 -0.65 17.19
C GLY A 100 -8.81 -2.19 17.26
N GLN A 101 -9.29 -2.90 16.24
CA GLN A 101 -9.23 -4.36 16.17
C GLN A 101 -7.98 -4.82 15.46
N ILE A 102 -7.24 -5.75 16.07
CA ILE A 102 -6.00 -6.31 15.53
C ILE A 102 -6.33 -7.54 14.68
N HIS A 103 -5.78 -7.59 13.48
CA HIS A 103 -5.85 -8.70 12.55
C HIS A 103 -4.44 -9.19 12.21
N ASN A 104 -4.22 -10.50 12.32
CA ASN A 104 -2.98 -11.13 11.89
C ASN A 104 -2.91 -11.17 10.36
N SER A 105 -1.76 -10.79 9.77
CA SER A 105 -1.61 -10.73 8.32
C SER A 105 -1.71 -12.10 7.64
N GLU A 106 -1.18 -13.15 8.26
CA GLU A 106 -1.25 -14.52 7.73
C GLU A 106 -2.68 -15.04 7.73
N GLU A 107 -3.45 -14.72 8.78
CA GLU A 107 -4.87 -15.06 8.84
C GLU A 107 -5.68 -14.34 7.77
N LEU A 108 -5.44 -13.04 7.56
CA LEU A 108 -6.08 -12.27 6.50
C LEU A 108 -5.77 -12.85 5.11
N LEU A 109 -4.51 -13.22 4.85
CA LEU A 109 -4.12 -13.85 3.60
C LEU A 109 -4.85 -15.18 3.38
N ARG A 110 -4.90 -16.02 4.41
CA ARG A 110 -5.65 -17.30 4.34
C ARG A 110 -7.14 -17.10 4.09
N LEU A 111 -7.74 -16.09 4.68
CA LEU A 111 -9.16 -15.75 4.44
C LEU A 111 -9.41 -15.19 3.04
N ALA A 112 -8.41 -14.60 2.40
CA ALA A 112 -8.47 -14.07 1.04
C ALA A 112 -8.20 -15.15 -0.03
N GLU A 113 -7.60 -16.28 0.35
CA GLU A 113 -7.24 -17.36 -0.57
C GLU A 113 -8.48 -17.87 -1.34
N GLY A 114 -8.35 -17.94 -2.67
CA GLY A 114 -9.46 -18.31 -3.56
C GLY A 114 -10.59 -17.29 -3.72
N LYS A 115 -10.53 -16.15 -2.99
CA LYS A 115 -11.48 -15.03 -3.13
C LYS A 115 -10.86 -13.88 -3.94
N ILE A 116 -9.56 -13.69 -3.81
CA ILE A 116 -8.77 -12.67 -4.50
C ILE A 116 -7.57 -13.39 -5.13
N GLY A 117 -7.61 -13.60 -6.43
CA GLY A 117 -6.59 -14.36 -7.14
C GLY A 117 -6.86 -15.86 -7.16
N PRO A 118 -5.93 -16.68 -7.69
CA PRO A 118 -6.10 -18.12 -7.83
C PRO A 118 -6.19 -18.81 -6.46
N ALA A 119 -7.10 -19.78 -6.35
CA ALA A 119 -7.28 -20.59 -5.14
C ALA A 119 -6.16 -21.61 -4.90
N GLY A 120 -5.23 -21.74 -5.86
CA GLY A 120 -4.08 -22.64 -5.83
C GLY A 120 -3.59 -23.00 -7.22
N PRO A 121 -2.56 -23.88 -7.34
CA PRO A 121 -1.97 -24.25 -8.64
C PRO A 121 -2.94 -24.92 -9.62
N ALA A 122 -4.04 -25.49 -9.13
CA ALA A 122 -5.07 -26.14 -9.94
C ALA A 122 -6.19 -25.17 -10.38
N ASP A 123 -6.15 -23.94 -9.95
CA ASP A 123 -7.13 -22.92 -10.35
C ASP A 123 -6.79 -22.39 -11.75
N HIS A 124 -7.43 -22.96 -12.77
CA HIS A 124 -7.25 -22.61 -14.19
C HIS A 124 -8.18 -21.48 -14.66
N ARG A 125 -8.86 -20.77 -13.75
CA ARG A 125 -9.56 -19.55 -14.12
C ARG A 125 -8.54 -18.57 -14.68
N ASP A 126 -8.95 -17.76 -15.64
CA ASP A 126 -8.05 -16.83 -16.35
C ASP A 126 -7.52 -15.72 -15.43
N TRP A 127 -6.62 -16.10 -14.52
CA TRP A 127 -5.80 -15.24 -13.72
C TRP A 127 -4.49 -14.92 -14.46
N THR A 128 -4.55 -14.65 -15.77
CA THR A 128 -3.41 -14.48 -16.68
C THR A 128 -2.41 -13.39 -16.27
N PHE A 129 -2.50 -12.93 -15.06
CA PHE A 129 -1.60 -11.95 -14.47
C PHE A 129 -0.37 -12.65 -13.93
N GLN A 130 0.54 -13.01 -14.83
CA GLN A 130 1.86 -13.45 -14.41
C GLN A 130 2.54 -12.29 -13.68
N VAL A 131 2.50 -12.34 -12.35
CA VAL A 131 3.36 -11.51 -11.50
C VAL A 131 4.78 -11.93 -11.80
N LYS A 132 5.43 -11.28 -12.76
CA LYS A 132 6.88 -11.44 -12.94
C LYS A 132 7.53 -10.97 -11.63
N PRO A 133 8.39 -11.78 -11.00
CA PRO A 133 9.13 -11.32 -9.85
C PRO A 133 9.87 -10.03 -10.24
N LEU A 134 9.83 -9.05 -9.35
CA LEU A 134 10.69 -7.88 -9.48
C LEU A 134 12.13 -8.43 -9.55
N ARG A 135 12.80 -8.20 -10.65
CA ARG A 135 14.25 -8.47 -10.73
C ARG A 135 14.90 -7.56 -9.70
N ASP A 136 15.73 -8.17 -8.86
CA ASP A 136 16.55 -7.50 -7.86
C ASP A 136 17.48 -6.45 -8.49
#